data_d0010479fea0f5427607f3b98526e9f7
#
_entry.id   d0010479fea0f5427607f3b98526e9f7
#
_cell.length_a   1.000
_cell.length_b   1.000
_cell.length_c   1.000
_cell.angle_alpha   90.00
_cell.angle_beta   90.00
_cell.angle_gamma   90.00
#
_symmetry.space_group_name_H-M   'P 1'
#
loop_
_entity.id
_entity.type
_entity.pdbx_description
1 polymer ?
#
loop_
_entity_poly.entity_id
_entity_poly.type
_entity_poly.pdbx_seq_one_letter_code
_entity_poly.pdbx_strand_id
1 'polypeptide(L)'
;MAKIMNVDYEAMPNQAKQMRAQGKELNNELVGAYKKISDMHNCWYGKRYNSLVKEFNDVAPKINELLELVVTDIPSALETVANNYSQADKGSNVTSVSKEGPKKITTISQSNDVGMKFLTSEVSNTQKEVSNSFKKSKEKMNTIEAEYGKIKWESEAADAFKAKFKKLKADIVTAFDLSLIHI
;
A
#
# COMPACT_ATOMS: atom_id res chain seq x y z
N MET A 1 -14.37 -10.14 34.57
CA MET A 1 -13.79 -8.80 34.72
C MET A 1 -14.08 -8.01 33.46
N ALA A 2 -14.70 -6.83 33.56
CA ALA A 2 -14.90 -5.96 32.40
C ALA A 2 -13.55 -5.52 31.87
N LYS A 3 -13.25 -5.80 30.59
CA LYS A 3 -12.04 -5.34 29.92
C LYS A 3 -12.13 -3.81 29.80
N ILE A 4 -11.28 -3.06 30.48
CA ILE A 4 -11.21 -1.61 30.31
C ILE A 4 -10.70 -1.38 28.89
N MET A 5 -11.56 -0.87 28.01
CA MET A 5 -11.16 -0.46 26.65
C MET A 5 -10.42 0.88 26.77
N ASN A 6 -9.11 0.87 26.47
CA ASN A 6 -8.31 2.08 26.42
C ASN A 6 -8.39 2.65 25.00
N VAL A 7 -9.22 3.70 24.83
CA VAL A 7 -9.43 4.38 23.56
C VAL A 7 -9.12 5.85 23.72
N ASP A 8 -8.15 6.35 22.97
CA ASP A 8 -7.82 7.77 22.89
C ASP A 8 -8.51 8.38 21.64
N TYR A 9 -9.83 8.62 21.77
CA TYR A 9 -10.64 9.07 20.64
C TYR A 9 -10.32 10.51 20.18
N GLU A 10 -9.70 11.32 21.02
CA GLU A 10 -9.30 12.70 20.65
C GLU A 10 -8.06 12.70 19.74
N ALA A 11 -7.17 11.74 19.89
CA ALA A 11 -5.98 11.59 19.03
C ALA A 11 -6.28 10.90 17.69
N MET A 12 -7.32 10.08 17.62
CA MET A 12 -7.63 9.26 16.44
C MET A 12 -7.82 10.04 15.12
N PRO A 13 -8.48 11.21 15.07
CA PRO A 13 -8.61 11.97 13.83
C PRO A 13 -7.26 12.38 13.24
N ASN A 14 -6.32 12.79 14.09
CA ASN A 14 -4.98 13.15 13.63
C ASN A 14 -4.20 11.91 13.18
N GLN A 15 -4.31 10.80 13.87
CA GLN A 15 -3.70 9.51 13.49
C GLN A 15 -4.26 9.00 12.15
N ALA A 16 -5.57 9.12 11.93
CA ALA A 16 -6.21 8.79 10.65
C ALA A 16 -5.66 9.65 9.50
N LYS A 17 -5.54 10.96 9.72
CA LYS A 17 -4.95 11.89 8.74
C LYS A 17 -3.50 11.54 8.39
N GLN A 18 -2.68 11.26 9.39
CA GLN A 18 -1.27 10.87 9.19
C GLN A 18 -1.15 9.55 8.43
N MET A 19 -1.94 8.53 8.80
CA MET A 19 -1.94 7.25 8.10
C MET A 19 -2.36 7.39 6.65
N ARG A 20 -3.41 8.17 6.38
CA ARG A 20 -3.87 8.47 5.01
C ARG A 20 -2.79 9.18 4.19
N ALA A 21 -2.06 10.14 4.77
CA ALA A 21 -0.96 10.83 4.11
C ALA A 21 0.18 9.86 3.74
N GLN A 22 0.61 9.02 4.67
CA GLN A 22 1.65 8.01 4.43
C GLN A 22 1.20 6.95 3.41
N GLY A 23 -0.07 6.53 3.48
CA GLY A 23 -0.67 5.64 2.49
C GLY A 23 -0.67 6.22 1.08
N LYS A 24 -0.94 7.51 0.92
CA LYS A 24 -0.87 8.21 -0.38
C LYS A 24 0.56 8.30 -0.90
N GLU A 25 1.54 8.53 -0.04
CA GLU A 25 2.95 8.52 -0.43
C GLU A 25 3.39 7.12 -0.90
N LEU A 26 3.00 6.07 -0.18
CA LEU A 26 3.21 4.68 -0.60
C LEU A 26 2.55 4.40 -1.95
N ASN A 27 1.32 4.87 -2.14
CA ASN A 27 0.58 4.74 -3.40
C ASN A 27 1.33 5.40 -4.57
N ASN A 28 1.86 6.60 -4.38
CA ASN A 28 2.61 7.30 -5.43
C ASN A 28 3.90 6.54 -5.82
N GLU A 29 4.65 5.99 -4.85
CA GLU A 29 5.84 5.18 -5.13
C GLU A 29 5.49 3.92 -5.93
N LEU A 30 4.43 3.22 -5.56
CA LEU A 30 4.01 1.98 -6.21
C LEU A 30 3.44 2.23 -7.61
N VAL A 31 2.62 3.25 -7.79
CA VAL A 31 2.11 3.66 -9.12
C VAL A 31 3.28 4.06 -10.03
N GLY A 32 4.26 4.81 -9.50
CA GLY A 32 5.46 5.18 -10.22
C GLY A 32 6.31 3.98 -10.64
N ALA A 33 6.49 2.99 -9.76
CA ALA A 33 7.20 1.76 -10.06
C ALA A 33 6.53 0.94 -11.18
N TYR A 34 5.21 0.76 -11.10
CA TYR A 34 4.44 0.05 -12.13
C TYR A 34 4.49 0.76 -13.49
N LYS A 35 4.46 2.10 -13.51
CA LYS A 35 4.64 2.85 -14.74
C LYS A 35 6.01 2.59 -15.35
N LYS A 36 7.08 2.61 -14.56
CA LYS A 36 8.45 2.32 -15.06
C LYS A 36 8.57 0.91 -15.65
N ILE A 37 7.95 -0.09 -15.03
CA ILE A 37 7.91 -1.45 -15.55
C ILE A 37 7.15 -1.50 -16.88
N SER A 38 6.03 -0.79 -16.98
CA SER A 38 5.29 -0.67 -18.23
C SER A 38 6.12 0.02 -19.32
N ASP A 39 6.79 1.13 -19.00
CA ASP A 39 7.62 1.89 -19.93
C ASP A 39 8.88 1.12 -20.37
N MET A 40 9.32 0.13 -19.59
CA MET A 40 10.44 -0.76 -19.92
C MET A 40 10.23 -1.52 -21.24
N HIS A 41 8.98 -1.68 -21.67
CA HIS A 41 8.62 -2.24 -22.98
C HIS A 41 9.35 -1.53 -24.14
N ASN A 42 9.64 -0.26 -24.01
CA ASN A 42 10.34 0.52 -25.04
C ASN A 42 11.79 0.04 -25.28
N CYS A 43 12.42 -0.57 -24.29
CA CYS A 43 13.80 -1.07 -24.35
C CYS A 43 13.91 -2.59 -24.16
N TRP A 44 12.83 -3.26 -23.76
CA TRP A 44 12.81 -4.70 -23.54
C TRP A 44 11.43 -5.30 -23.89
N TYR A 45 11.42 -6.25 -24.81
CA TYR A 45 10.24 -7.07 -25.10
C TYR A 45 10.62 -8.53 -25.43
N GLY A 46 9.63 -9.42 -25.43
CA GLY A 46 9.78 -10.84 -25.65
C GLY A 46 9.30 -11.66 -24.44
N LYS A 47 9.52 -12.98 -24.48
CA LYS A 47 8.95 -13.90 -23.47
C LYS A 47 9.32 -13.56 -22.02
N ARG A 48 10.57 -13.17 -21.76
CA ARG A 48 11.04 -12.84 -20.40
C ARG A 48 10.38 -11.57 -19.86
N TYR A 49 10.24 -10.52 -20.71
CA TYR A 49 9.50 -9.32 -20.33
C TYR A 49 8.05 -9.67 -19.98
N ASN A 50 7.38 -10.47 -20.80
CA ASN A 50 6.00 -10.89 -20.54
C ASN A 50 5.86 -11.71 -19.26
N SER A 51 6.85 -12.55 -18.93
CA SER A 51 6.87 -13.27 -17.64
C SER A 51 6.98 -12.31 -16.46
N LEU A 52 7.87 -11.31 -16.54
CA LEU A 52 8.00 -10.26 -15.54
C LEU A 52 6.68 -9.48 -15.35
N VAL A 53 6.09 -9.03 -16.45
CA VAL A 53 4.79 -8.33 -16.43
C VAL A 53 3.71 -9.17 -15.76
N LYS A 54 3.68 -10.49 -16.02
CA LYS A 54 2.73 -11.38 -15.36
C LYS A 54 2.93 -11.41 -13.86
N GLU A 55 4.17 -11.53 -13.37
CA GLU A 55 4.48 -11.53 -11.92
C GLU A 55 3.98 -10.24 -11.24
N PHE A 56 4.21 -9.08 -11.86
CA PHE A 56 3.71 -7.81 -11.33
C PHE A 56 2.17 -7.71 -11.38
N ASN A 57 1.55 -8.21 -12.42
CA ASN A 57 0.10 -8.25 -12.50
C ASN A 57 -0.52 -9.19 -11.45
N ASP A 58 0.14 -10.28 -11.10
CA ASP A 58 -0.32 -11.23 -10.08
C ASP A 58 -0.27 -10.61 -8.66
N VAL A 59 0.62 -9.65 -8.40
CA VAL A 59 0.71 -8.97 -7.10
C VAL A 59 -0.12 -7.68 -7.02
N ALA A 60 -0.48 -7.07 -8.15
CA ALA A 60 -1.22 -5.81 -8.19
C ALA A 60 -2.52 -5.81 -7.36
N PRO A 61 -3.36 -6.87 -7.34
CA PRO A 61 -4.55 -6.91 -6.49
C PRO A 61 -4.23 -6.80 -5.00
N LYS A 62 -3.18 -7.46 -4.52
CA LYS A 62 -2.74 -7.40 -3.11
C LYS A 62 -2.24 -6.01 -2.73
N ILE A 63 -1.53 -5.35 -3.66
CA ILE A 63 -1.11 -3.95 -3.46
C ILE A 63 -2.32 -3.03 -3.37
N ASN A 64 -3.28 -3.17 -4.27
CA ASN A 64 -4.50 -2.37 -4.25
C ASN A 64 -5.29 -2.59 -2.94
N GLU A 65 -5.35 -3.82 -2.45
CA GLU A 65 -6.00 -4.14 -1.18
C GLU A 65 -5.26 -3.51 0.02
N LEU A 66 -3.92 -3.55 0.03
CA LEU A 66 -3.12 -2.88 1.06
C LEU A 66 -3.33 -1.35 1.04
N LEU A 67 -3.33 -0.76 -0.15
CA LEU A 67 -3.53 0.68 -0.32
C LEU A 67 -4.92 1.11 0.14
N GLU A 68 -5.97 0.36 -0.22
CA GLU A 68 -7.33 0.60 0.27
C GLU A 68 -7.39 0.53 1.79
N LEU A 69 -6.76 -0.49 2.38
CA LEU A 69 -6.71 -0.67 3.82
C LEU A 69 -6.09 0.54 4.54
N VAL A 70 -4.97 1.08 4.05
CA VAL A 70 -4.23 2.16 4.74
C VAL A 70 -4.68 3.57 4.36
N VAL A 71 -5.28 3.77 3.20
CA VAL A 71 -5.76 5.10 2.76
C VAL A 71 -7.23 5.31 3.15
N THR A 72 -8.05 4.25 3.12
CA THR A 72 -9.50 4.32 3.31
C THR A 72 -9.96 3.63 4.57
N ASP A 73 -9.78 2.29 4.68
CA ASP A 73 -10.48 1.47 5.67
C ASP A 73 -10.07 1.81 7.11
N ILE A 74 -8.78 1.75 7.43
CA ILE A 74 -8.28 2.03 8.78
C ILE A 74 -8.52 3.50 9.16
N PRO A 75 -8.17 4.50 8.34
CA PRO A 75 -8.45 5.90 8.66
C PRO A 75 -9.93 6.19 8.88
N SER A 76 -10.81 5.66 8.04
CA SER A 76 -12.26 5.87 8.18
C SER A 76 -12.82 5.17 9.43
N ALA A 77 -12.30 4.00 9.79
CA ALA A 77 -12.67 3.32 11.03
C ALA A 77 -12.24 4.13 12.26
N LEU A 78 -11.02 4.70 12.27
CA LEU A 78 -10.56 5.57 13.37
C LEU A 78 -11.43 6.82 13.51
N GLU A 79 -11.77 7.47 12.40
CA GLU A 79 -12.66 8.65 12.39
C GLU A 79 -14.07 8.30 12.90
N THR A 80 -14.59 7.14 12.53
CA THR A 80 -15.89 6.64 12.99
C THR A 80 -15.89 6.33 14.49
N VAL A 81 -14.85 5.62 14.98
CA VAL A 81 -14.70 5.32 16.40
C VAL A 81 -14.57 6.60 17.21
N ALA A 82 -13.75 7.55 16.76
CA ALA A 82 -13.60 8.85 17.42
C ALA A 82 -14.93 9.60 17.54
N ASN A 83 -15.74 9.61 16.47
CA ASN A 83 -17.05 10.25 16.49
C ASN A 83 -18.03 9.54 17.45
N ASN A 84 -18.04 8.21 17.47
CA ASN A 84 -18.93 7.45 18.36
C ASN A 84 -18.64 7.74 19.84
N TYR A 85 -17.35 7.78 20.22
CA TYR A 85 -16.95 8.12 21.59
C TYR A 85 -17.22 9.60 21.92
N SER A 86 -16.88 10.52 21.02
CA SER A 86 -17.16 11.96 21.21
C SER A 86 -18.65 12.25 21.29
N GLN A 87 -19.47 11.55 20.50
CA GLN A 87 -20.93 11.68 20.56
C GLN A 87 -21.48 11.22 21.91
N ALA A 88 -20.97 10.12 22.45
CA ALA A 88 -21.37 9.62 23.77
C ALA A 88 -20.89 10.53 24.91
N ASP A 89 -19.72 11.15 24.80
CA ASP A 89 -19.11 11.98 25.84
C ASP A 89 -19.55 13.45 25.78
N LYS A 90 -19.59 14.03 24.57
CA LYS A 90 -19.79 15.48 24.33
C LYS A 90 -21.03 15.81 23.51
N GLY A 91 -21.76 14.83 22.99
CA GLY A 91 -22.96 15.02 22.17
C GLY A 91 -22.68 15.57 20.76
N SER A 92 -21.45 15.51 20.28
CA SER A 92 -21.06 16.04 18.96
C SER A 92 -19.95 15.22 18.31
N ASN A 93 -19.86 15.27 16.98
CA ASN A 93 -18.77 14.66 16.23
C ASN A 93 -17.49 15.49 16.37
N VAL A 94 -16.33 14.82 16.47
CA VAL A 94 -15.01 15.44 16.55
C VAL A 94 -14.34 15.60 15.19
N THR A 95 -14.80 14.85 14.17
CA THR A 95 -14.24 14.89 12.82
C THR A 95 -15.28 14.49 11.76
N SER A 96 -14.97 14.70 10.49
CA SER A 96 -15.70 14.11 9.37
C SER A 96 -15.04 12.80 8.94
N VAL A 97 -15.83 11.80 8.56
CA VAL A 97 -15.32 10.55 7.99
C VAL A 97 -15.01 10.75 6.51
N SER A 98 -13.74 10.64 6.13
CA SER A 98 -13.33 10.77 4.73
C SER A 98 -13.50 9.46 3.97
N LYS A 99 -14.01 9.55 2.74
CA LYS A 99 -14.15 8.43 1.80
C LYS A 99 -13.08 8.47 0.69
N GLU A 100 -12.01 9.23 0.88
CA GLU A 100 -10.96 9.35 -0.11
C GLU A 100 -10.19 8.03 -0.24
N GLY A 101 -10.06 7.52 -1.48
CA GLY A 101 -9.37 6.27 -1.79
C GLY A 101 -8.05 6.46 -2.52
N PRO A 102 -7.23 5.39 -2.62
CA PRO A 102 -5.97 5.40 -3.36
C PRO A 102 -6.19 5.38 -4.87
N LYS A 103 -5.16 5.79 -5.62
CA LYS A 103 -5.09 5.50 -7.06
C LYS A 103 -4.84 4.00 -7.23
N LYS A 104 -5.70 3.31 -7.94
CA LYS A 104 -5.54 1.89 -8.22
C LYS A 104 -4.36 1.65 -9.16
N ILE A 105 -3.57 0.64 -8.83
CA ILE A 105 -2.57 0.09 -9.74
C ILE A 105 -3.32 -0.75 -10.77
N THR A 106 -3.15 -0.38 -12.04
CA THR A 106 -3.71 -1.11 -13.18
C THR A 106 -2.72 -2.18 -13.68
N THR A 107 -3.23 -3.20 -14.31
CA THR A 107 -2.41 -4.24 -14.94
C THR A 107 -1.58 -3.66 -16.09
N ILE A 108 -0.35 -4.16 -16.22
CA ILE A 108 0.55 -3.83 -17.31
C ILE A 108 0.22 -4.74 -18.50
N SER A 109 0.14 -4.17 -19.70
CA SER A 109 -0.07 -4.96 -20.92
C SER A 109 1.20 -5.75 -21.27
N GLN A 110 1.02 -7.00 -21.65
CA GLN A 110 2.11 -7.79 -22.23
C GLN A 110 2.43 -7.27 -23.64
N SER A 111 3.68 -7.44 -24.05
CA SER A 111 4.09 -7.12 -25.41
C SER A 111 3.59 -8.19 -26.39
N ASN A 112 3.05 -7.75 -27.51
CA ASN A 112 2.71 -8.57 -28.67
C ASN A 112 3.79 -8.48 -29.77
N ASP A 113 4.92 -7.81 -29.50
CA ASP A 113 5.99 -7.65 -30.47
C ASP A 113 6.61 -9.00 -30.85
N VAL A 114 6.87 -9.18 -32.13
CA VAL A 114 7.52 -10.37 -32.67
C VAL A 114 9.04 -10.27 -32.44
N GLY A 115 9.62 -11.31 -31.85
CA GLY A 115 11.04 -11.39 -31.59
C GLY A 115 11.44 -11.00 -30.18
N MET A 116 12.62 -10.43 -30.04
CA MET A 116 13.22 -10.02 -28.75
C MET A 116 13.98 -8.72 -28.91
N LYS A 117 13.80 -7.81 -27.98
CA LYS A 117 14.61 -6.60 -27.80
C LYS A 117 15.14 -6.58 -26.38
N PHE A 118 16.39 -6.20 -26.19
CA PHE A 118 16.98 -6.00 -24.87
C PHE A 118 18.13 -4.98 -24.96
N LEU A 119 17.86 -3.75 -24.54
CA LEU A 119 18.84 -2.69 -24.44
C LEU A 119 19.42 -2.67 -23.03
N THR A 120 20.54 -3.35 -22.82
CA THR A 120 21.13 -3.67 -21.52
C THR A 120 21.25 -2.46 -20.58
N SER A 121 21.76 -1.32 -21.07
CA SER A 121 21.95 -0.12 -20.25
C SER A 121 20.62 0.48 -19.77
N GLU A 122 19.64 0.57 -20.66
CA GLU A 122 18.33 1.15 -20.36
C GLU A 122 17.55 0.25 -19.40
N VAL A 123 17.55 -1.07 -19.64
CA VAL A 123 16.92 -2.05 -18.74
C VAL A 123 17.58 -2.00 -17.37
N SER A 124 18.92 -1.99 -17.27
CA SER A 124 19.63 -1.90 -16.00
C SER A 124 19.34 -0.61 -15.24
N ASN A 125 19.21 0.52 -15.91
CA ASN A 125 18.84 1.78 -15.28
C ASN A 125 17.41 1.72 -14.73
N THR A 126 16.46 1.24 -15.52
CA THR A 126 15.08 1.10 -15.08
C THR A 126 14.95 0.10 -13.92
N GLN A 127 15.71 -1.01 -13.94
CA GLN A 127 15.78 -1.95 -12.84
C GLN A 127 16.21 -1.28 -11.52
N LYS A 128 17.26 -0.47 -11.56
CA LYS A 128 17.73 0.27 -10.37
C LYS A 128 16.67 1.23 -9.84
N GLU A 129 15.95 1.92 -10.72
CA GLU A 129 14.89 2.83 -10.33
C GLU A 129 13.70 2.10 -9.71
N VAL A 130 13.27 0.98 -10.28
CA VAL A 130 12.21 0.12 -9.74
C VAL A 130 12.62 -0.45 -8.38
N SER A 131 13.86 -0.96 -8.27
CA SER A 131 14.41 -1.45 -7.01
C SER A 131 14.40 -0.38 -5.91
N ASN A 132 14.80 0.85 -6.24
CA ASN A 132 14.75 1.97 -5.30
C ASN A 132 13.32 2.31 -4.87
N SER A 133 12.36 2.31 -5.80
CA SER A 133 10.95 2.54 -5.47
C SER A 133 10.39 1.44 -4.55
N PHE A 134 10.75 0.18 -4.76
CA PHE A 134 10.34 -0.92 -3.87
C PHE A 134 11.00 -0.83 -2.49
N LYS A 135 12.28 -0.46 -2.41
CA LYS A 135 12.93 -0.20 -1.12
C LYS A 135 12.22 0.89 -0.33
N LYS A 136 11.93 2.02 -0.95
CA LYS A 136 11.15 3.10 -0.34
C LYS A 136 9.76 2.64 0.07
N SER A 137 9.09 1.82 -0.75
CA SER A 137 7.78 1.26 -0.43
C SER A 137 7.83 0.35 0.81
N LYS A 138 8.87 -0.49 0.94
CA LYS A 138 9.09 -1.31 2.16
C LYS A 138 9.29 -0.44 3.39
N GLU A 139 10.11 0.61 3.29
CA GLU A 139 10.35 1.57 4.39
C GLU A 139 9.05 2.25 4.81
N LYS A 140 8.22 2.71 3.84
CA LYS A 140 6.92 3.32 4.12
C LYS A 140 5.94 2.33 4.76
N MET A 141 5.88 1.09 4.31
CA MET A 141 5.06 0.05 4.95
C MET A 141 5.50 -0.22 6.40
N ASN A 142 6.80 -0.21 6.68
CA ASN A 142 7.33 -0.32 8.05
C ASN A 142 6.91 0.88 8.91
N THR A 143 6.98 2.09 8.37
CA THR A 143 6.55 3.31 9.07
C THR A 143 5.06 3.27 9.40
N ILE A 144 4.22 2.90 8.43
CA ILE A 144 2.76 2.75 8.61
C ILE A 144 2.46 1.71 9.71
N GLU A 145 3.16 0.57 9.72
CA GLU A 145 2.99 -0.46 10.75
C GLU A 145 3.36 0.06 12.14
N ALA A 146 4.47 0.79 12.24
CA ALA A 146 4.91 1.39 13.50
C ALA A 146 3.93 2.45 14.02
N GLU A 147 3.42 3.32 13.13
CA GLU A 147 2.43 4.34 13.50
C GLU A 147 1.10 3.69 13.92
N TYR A 148 0.65 2.65 13.20
CA TYR A 148 -0.53 1.89 13.60
C TYR A 148 -0.36 1.26 14.99
N GLY A 149 0.83 0.77 15.32
CA GLY A 149 1.15 0.22 16.64
C GLY A 149 1.05 1.22 17.80
N LYS A 150 1.08 2.52 17.53
CA LYS A 150 0.93 3.59 18.54
C LYS A 150 -0.53 3.96 18.80
N ILE A 151 -1.46 3.50 17.97
CA ILE A 151 -2.87 3.83 18.10
C ILE A 151 -3.46 3.07 19.29
N LYS A 152 -4.01 3.80 20.26
CA LYS A 152 -4.73 3.23 21.39
C LYS A 152 -6.17 2.89 21.00
N TRP A 153 -6.31 1.77 20.32
CA TRP A 153 -7.59 1.22 19.90
C TRP A 153 -7.56 -0.30 20.05
N GLU A 154 -8.15 -0.78 21.11
CA GLU A 154 -8.24 -2.21 21.42
C GLU A 154 -9.64 -2.72 21.05
N SER A 155 -9.74 -3.49 19.97
CA SER A 155 -10.96 -4.14 19.52
C SER A 155 -10.65 -5.29 18.57
N GLU A 156 -11.60 -6.20 18.36
CA GLU A 156 -11.47 -7.26 17.35
C GLU A 156 -11.25 -6.68 15.94
N ALA A 157 -11.87 -5.55 15.62
CA ALA A 157 -11.66 -4.87 14.34
C ALA A 157 -10.23 -4.34 14.19
N ALA A 158 -9.66 -3.75 15.25
CA ALA A 158 -8.27 -3.29 15.25
C ALA A 158 -7.29 -4.45 15.04
N ASP A 159 -7.52 -5.57 15.72
CA ASP A 159 -6.70 -6.77 15.57
C ASP A 159 -6.83 -7.37 14.17
N ALA A 160 -8.04 -7.41 13.61
CA ALA A 160 -8.27 -7.87 12.24
C ALA A 160 -7.55 -7.00 11.18
N PHE A 161 -7.62 -5.68 11.31
CA PHE A 161 -6.88 -4.76 10.43
C PHE A 161 -5.36 -4.96 10.52
N LYS A 162 -4.84 -5.11 11.74
CA LYS A 162 -3.41 -5.35 11.98
C LYS A 162 -2.94 -6.67 11.35
N ALA A 163 -3.70 -7.74 11.53
CA ALA A 163 -3.39 -9.05 10.94
C ALA A 163 -3.44 -8.99 9.41
N LYS A 164 -4.46 -8.35 8.83
CA LYS A 164 -4.61 -8.17 7.39
C LYS A 164 -3.45 -7.37 6.81
N PHE A 165 -3.08 -6.25 7.44
CA PHE A 165 -1.93 -5.43 7.01
C PHE A 165 -0.63 -6.23 7.00
N LYS A 166 -0.32 -6.95 8.08
CA LYS A 166 0.90 -7.77 8.17
C LYS A 166 0.97 -8.83 7.09
N LYS A 167 -0.13 -9.51 6.82
CA LYS A 167 -0.21 -10.54 5.77
C LYS A 167 0.04 -9.94 4.39
N LEU A 168 -0.68 -8.86 4.02
CA LEU A 168 -0.53 -8.20 2.73
C LEU A 168 0.89 -7.64 2.54
N LYS A 169 1.45 -7.01 3.58
CA LYS A 169 2.83 -6.52 3.57
C LYS A 169 3.82 -7.64 3.29
N ALA A 170 3.72 -8.77 4.00
CA ALA A 170 4.61 -9.92 3.82
C ALA A 170 4.53 -10.48 2.39
N ASP A 171 3.32 -10.66 1.86
CA ASP A 171 3.08 -11.17 0.51
C ASP A 171 3.68 -10.23 -0.56
N ILE A 172 3.49 -8.91 -0.41
CA ILE A 172 3.99 -7.91 -1.35
C ILE A 172 5.52 -7.83 -1.30
N VAL A 173 6.12 -7.83 -0.09
CA VAL A 173 7.58 -7.80 0.07
C VAL A 173 8.23 -9.03 -0.56
N THR A 174 7.66 -10.21 -0.33
CA THR A 174 8.14 -11.46 -0.94
C THR A 174 8.07 -11.39 -2.46
N ALA A 175 6.95 -10.89 -3.02
CA ALA A 175 6.81 -10.75 -4.47
C ALA A 175 7.83 -9.77 -5.05
N PHE A 176 8.10 -8.63 -4.40
CA PHE A 176 9.12 -7.68 -4.84
C PHE A 176 10.52 -8.27 -4.84
N ASP A 177 10.87 -9.01 -3.78
CA ASP A 177 12.20 -9.65 -3.68
C ASP A 177 12.41 -10.71 -4.76
N LEU A 178 11.38 -11.49 -5.09
CA LEU A 178 11.43 -12.49 -6.17
C LEU A 178 11.50 -11.83 -7.56
N SER A 179 10.65 -10.83 -7.83
CA SER A 179 10.58 -10.18 -9.15
C SER A 179 11.84 -9.41 -9.52
N LEU A 180 12.55 -8.83 -8.54
CA LEU A 180 13.80 -8.11 -8.78
C LEU A 180 14.96 -9.04 -9.23
N ILE A 181 14.89 -10.33 -8.95
CA ILE A 181 15.88 -11.33 -9.40
C ILE A 181 15.73 -11.60 -10.91
N HIS A 182 14.55 -11.35 -11.47
CA HIS A 182 14.21 -11.68 -12.86
C HIS A 182 14.46 -10.53 -13.85
N ILE A 183 14.77 -9.34 -13.37
CA ILE A 183 15.20 -8.19 -14.18
C ILE A 183 16.73 -8.19 -14.24
#